data_2e8c7f21731f049918c2e84e94350d06
#
_entry.id   2e8c7f21731f049918c2e84e94350d06
#
_cell.length_a   1.000
_cell.length_b   1.000
_cell.length_c   1.000
_cell.angle_alpha   90.00
_cell.angle_beta   90.00
_cell.angle_gamma   90.00
#
_symmetry.space_group_name_H-M   'P 1'
#
loop_
_entity.id
_entity.type
_entity.pdbx_description
1 polymer ?
#
loop_
_entity_poly.entity_id
_entity_poly.type
_entity_poly.pdbx_seq_one_letter_code
_entity_poly.pdbx_strand_id
1 'polypeptide(L)'
;SYIDYAMSVIVSRALPDVRDGLKPVHRRILYVMNELSLWPEKPFRKSASIVGDVMGNYHPHGDAAIYDALVRLSQDFSMRYPLVNGHGNFGSIDNDPPAAMRYTEAKLQKISLEMLTDLDKETVDFVPNYDDRLKEPSVLPAKLPNLLINGSYGIAVGMACNIPPHNLTEVVNGTIAQLDNPEITNEELMTFIKGPDFPTGGLILGKEGIKNAYTTGRGKVCVRARAEIEEDSKGRFHIIVTEIPYQVNKAALVENIAKLVQLKTIEGISDLRDESDREGLRIVIDLKRDANPNVVLNLLYKHTQLQNTQSMLMLAIVDGQPRILKLNEILAEYIKHRESVVIRRTKFDLAKAEARLHILEGLRIALDHIDEIIKIIRSAYDDAQQKLMESFLSLIHISEPTRPLYIS
;
A
#
# COMPACT_ATOMS: atom_id res chain seq x y z
N SER A 1 -14.64 -25.27 -13.02
CA SER A 1 -14.29 -26.34 -12.05
C SER A 1 -13.96 -25.74 -10.69
N TYR A 2 -13.96 -26.56 -9.62
CA TYR A 2 -13.59 -26.11 -8.26
C TYR A 2 -12.14 -25.62 -8.21
N ILE A 3 -11.25 -26.25 -8.97
CA ILE A 3 -9.83 -25.88 -9.08
C ILE A 3 -9.68 -24.50 -9.73
N ASP A 4 -10.40 -24.22 -10.80
CA ASP A 4 -10.34 -22.93 -11.50
C ASP A 4 -10.86 -21.80 -10.58
N TYR A 5 -11.94 -22.09 -9.84
CA TYR A 5 -12.46 -21.15 -8.83
C TYR A 5 -11.43 -20.89 -7.73
N ALA A 6 -10.83 -21.96 -7.17
CA ALA A 6 -9.81 -21.83 -6.13
C ALA A 6 -8.60 -21.02 -6.63
N MET A 7 -8.10 -21.29 -7.83
CA MET A 7 -7.00 -20.55 -8.45
C MET A 7 -7.37 -19.08 -8.69
N SER A 8 -8.58 -18.81 -9.17
CA SER A 8 -9.07 -17.44 -9.36
C SER A 8 -9.12 -16.68 -8.02
N VAL A 9 -9.63 -17.29 -6.94
CA VAL A 9 -9.67 -16.66 -5.61
C VAL A 9 -8.26 -16.41 -5.06
N ILE A 10 -7.33 -17.33 -5.28
CA ILE A 10 -5.94 -17.22 -4.82
C ILE A 10 -5.24 -16.07 -5.54
N VAL A 11 -5.20 -16.10 -6.88
CA VAL A 11 -4.38 -15.20 -7.70
C VAL A 11 -5.05 -13.84 -7.90
N SER A 12 -6.37 -13.82 -8.13
CA SER A 12 -7.07 -12.60 -8.55
C SER A 12 -7.87 -11.91 -7.43
N ARG A 13 -7.77 -12.35 -6.17
CA ARG A 13 -8.59 -11.76 -5.10
C ARG A 13 -7.88 -11.61 -3.75
N ALA A 14 -7.32 -12.70 -3.22
CA ALA A 14 -6.97 -12.79 -1.80
C ALA A 14 -5.52 -12.43 -1.49
N LEU A 15 -4.60 -12.67 -2.41
CA LEU A 15 -3.17 -12.51 -2.18
C LEU A 15 -2.60 -11.25 -2.86
N PRO A 16 -1.57 -10.62 -2.25
CA PRO A 16 -0.88 -9.48 -2.82
C PRO A 16 0.12 -9.94 -3.90
N ASP A 17 0.35 -9.09 -4.90
CA ASP A 17 1.49 -9.23 -5.81
C ASP A 17 2.77 -8.79 -5.09
N VAL A 18 3.87 -9.54 -5.26
CA VAL A 18 5.14 -9.26 -4.58
C VAL A 18 5.73 -7.91 -4.99
N ARG A 19 5.48 -7.47 -6.22
CA ARG A 19 6.06 -6.27 -6.84
C ARG A 19 5.51 -4.97 -6.26
N ASP A 20 4.19 -4.86 -6.08
CA ASP A 20 3.53 -3.65 -5.56
C ASP A 20 2.85 -3.84 -4.20
N GLY A 21 2.81 -5.07 -3.68
CA GLY A 21 2.22 -5.39 -2.39
C GLY A 21 0.71 -5.22 -2.31
N LEU A 22 0.02 -5.12 -3.44
CA LEU A 22 -1.41 -4.84 -3.50
C LEU A 22 -2.21 -6.06 -3.96
N LYS A 23 -3.40 -6.20 -3.37
CA LYS A 23 -4.44 -7.05 -3.94
C LYS A 23 -5.13 -6.31 -5.10
N PRO A 24 -5.78 -7.03 -6.04
CA PRO A 24 -6.45 -6.40 -7.17
C PRO A 24 -7.41 -5.26 -6.79
N VAL A 25 -8.23 -5.42 -5.75
CA VAL A 25 -9.17 -4.38 -5.31
C VAL A 25 -8.45 -3.10 -4.87
N HIS A 26 -7.36 -3.20 -4.11
CA HIS A 26 -6.58 -2.04 -3.66
C HIS A 26 -5.89 -1.34 -4.83
N ARG A 27 -5.32 -2.10 -5.78
CA ARG A 27 -4.71 -1.57 -7.00
C ARG A 27 -5.72 -0.81 -7.85
N ARG A 28 -6.91 -1.36 -8.04
CA ARG A 28 -8.01 -0.73 -8.78
C ARG A 28 -8.50 0.55 -8.12
N ILE A 29 -8.62 0.58 -6.79
CA ILE A 29 -8.97 1.78 -6.03
C ILE A 29 -7.95 2.90 -6.29
N LEU A 30 -6.65 2.62 -6.10
CA LEU A 30 -5.60 3.61 -6.31
C LEU A 30 -5.53 4.08 -7.78
N TYR A 31 -5.70 3.16 -8.72
CA TYR A 31 -5.72 3.46 -10.15
C TYR A 31 -6.87 4.39 -10.52
N VAL A 32 -8.11 4.07 -10.11
CA VAL A 32 -9.29 4.91 -10.35
C VAL A 32 -9.13 6.28 -9.69
N MET A 33 -8.63 6.34 -8.46
CA MET A 33 -8.38 7.62 -7.79
C MET A 33 -7.36 8.48 -8.56
N ASN A 34 -6.38 7.86 -9.21
CA ASN A 34 -5.44 8.56 -10.08
C ASN A 34 -6.09 9.03 -11.39
N GLU A 35 -6.91 8.19 -12.06
CA GLU A 35 -7.68 8.59 -13.25
C GLU A 35 -8.61 9.78 -12.96
N LEU A 36 -9.23 9.80 -11.80
CA LEU A 36 -10.08 10.90 -11.32
C LEU A 36 -9.26 12.12 -10.84
N SER A 37 -7.93 12.08 -10.93
CA SER A 37 -7.03 13.14 -10.48
C SER A 37 -7.26 13.54 -9.02
N LEU A 38 -7.55 12.59 -8.14
CA LEU A 38 -7.77 12.82 -6.70
C LEU A 38 -6.45 12.91 -5.93
N TRP A 39 -5.57 13.76 -6.39
CA TRP A 39 -4.24 13.96 -5.81
C TRP A 39 -4.29 14.72 -4.49
N PRO A 40 -3.24 14.68 -3.66
CA PRO A 40 -3.23 15.26 -2.31
C PRO A 40 -3.61 16.74 -2.23
N GLU A 41 -3.25 17.52 -3.25
CA GLU A 41 -3.53 18.95 -3.36
C GLU A 41 -4.93 19.27 -3.92
N LYS A 42 -5.64 18.26 -4.41
CA LYS A 42 -7.00 18.42 -4.96
C LYS A 42 -8.07 18.29 -3.89
N PRO A 43 -9.29 18.79 -4.14
CA PRO A 43 -10.40 18.59 -3.24
C PRO A 43 -10.74 17.12 -3.00
N PHE A 44 -11.33 16.84 -1.86
CA PHE A 44 -11.91 15.52 -1.57
C PHE A 44 -13.09 15.21 -2.48
N ARG A 45 -13.31 13.93 -2.75
CA ARG A 45 -14.48 13.41 -3.49
C ARG A 45 -15.26 12.42 -2.63
N LYS A 46 -16.58 12.37 -2.78
CA LYS A 46 -17.43 11.40 -2.08
C LYS A 46 -16.95 9.97 -2.32
N SER A 47 -16.82 9.21 -1.25
CA SER A 47 -16.40 7.80 -1.32
C SER A 47 -17.34 6.98 -2.21
N ALA A 48 -18.65 7.28 -2.19
CA ALA A 48 -19.63 6.62 -3.05
C ALA A 48 -19.34 6.79 -4.55
N SER A 49 -18.83 7.95 -4.99
CA SER A 49 -18.41 8.16 -6.38
C SER A 49 -17.20 7.30 -6.74
N ILE A 50 -16.18 7.28 -5.87
CA ILE A 50 -14.97 6.46 -6.09
C ILE A 50 -15.34 4.98 -6.16
N VAL A 51 -16.16 4.48 -5.23
CA VAL A 51 -16.63 3.09 -5.20
C VAL A 51 -17.43 2.75 -6.46
N GLY A 52 -18.30 3.66 -6.91
CA GLY A 52 -19.08 3.49 -8.13
C GLY A 52 -18.21 3.36 -9.37
N ASP A 53 -17.21 4.23 -9.53
CA ASP A 53 -16.28 4.18 -10.66
C ASP A 53 -15.42 2.91 -10.63
N VAL A 54 -14.94 2.47 -9.46
CA VAL A 54 -14.19 1.19 -9.31
C VAL A 54 -15.07 0.00 -9.68
N MET A 55 -16.29 -0.05 -9.16
CA MET A 55 -17.23 -1.15 -9.39
C MET A 55 -17.66 -1.23 -10.86
N GLY A 56 -18.02 -0.10 -11.45
CA GLY A 56 -18.54 -0.05 -12.80
C GLY A 56 -17.48 -0.34 -13.86
N ASN A 57 -16.24 0.07 -13.64
CA ASN A 57 -15.21 0.04 -14.67
C ASN A 57 -14.23 -1.13 -14.51
N TYR A 58 -13.91 -1.58 -13.28
CA TYR A 58 -12.78 -2.49 -13.06
C TYR A 58 -13.06 -3.66 -12.12
N HIS A 59 -13.95 -3.51 -11.14
CA HIS A 59 -14.12 -4.52 -10.08
C HIS A 59 -15.58 -4.95 -9.93
N PRO A 60 -16.04 -5.96 -10.70
CA PRO A 60 -17.45 -6.37 -10.76
C PRO A 60 -17.88 -7.18 -9.52
N HIS A 61 -17.78 -6.59 -8.35
CA HIS A 61 -18.18 -7.15 -7.06
C HIS A 61 -19.00 -6.14 -6.26
N GLY A 62 -19.54 -6.55 -5.10
CA GLY A 62 -20.38 -5.68 -4.27
C GLY A 62 -19.65 -4.41 -3.79
N ASP A 63 -20.38 -3.30 -3.77
CA ASP A 63 -19.92 -1.99 -3.35
C ASP A 63 -19.39 -1.96 -1.92
N ALA A 64 -19.99 -2.73 -1.01
CA ALA A 64 -19.54 -2.85 0.38
C ALA A 64 -18.09 -3.34 0.48
N ALA A 65 -17.70 -4.37 -0.29
CA ALA A 65 -16.35 -4.91 -0.27
C ALA A 65 -15.31 -3.89 -0.80
N ILE A 66 -15.69 -3.10 -1.80
CA ILE A 66 -14.84 -2.04 -2.36
C ILE A 66 -14.69 -0.90 -1.33
N TYR A 67 -15.82 -0.51 -0.69
CA TYR A 67 -15.80 0.53 0.32
C TYR A 67 -14.97 0.13 1.55
N ASP A 68 -15.12 -1.10 2.04
CA ASP A 68 -14.30 -1.63 3.16
C ASP A 68 -12.80 -1.62 2.83
N ALA A 69 -12.44 -1.95 1.59
CA ALA A 69 -11.06 -1.86 1.12
C ALA A 69 -10.55 -0.41 1.09
N LEU A 70 -11.36 0.53 0.57
CA LEU A 70 -11.04 1.97 0.56
C LEU A 70 -10.86 2.50 1.98
N VAL A 71 -11.77 2.15 2.89
CA VAL A 71 -11.73 2.53 4.31
C VAL A 71 -10.43 2.05 4.95
N ARG A 72 -10.08 0.78 4.75
CA ARG A 72 -8.86 0.21 5.33
C ARG A 72 -7.59 0.91 4.86
N LEU A 73 -7.53 1.33 3.60
CA LEU A 73 -6.39 2.08 3.05
C LEU A 73 -6.21 3.47 3.69
N SER A 74 -7.22 3.99 4.41
CA SER A 74 -7.18 5.29 5.08
C SER A 74 -6.98 5.21 6.59
N GLN A 75 -7.11 4.01 7.20
CA GLN A 75 -7.03 3.84 8.65
C GLN A 75 -5.57 3.80 9.13
N ASP A 76 -5.18 4.74 9.97
CA ASP A 76 -3.84 4.85 10.55
C ASP A 76 -3.52 3.76 11.59
N PHE A 77 -4.54 3.13 12.17
CA PHE A 77 -4.41 1.97 13.06
C PHE A 77 -4.38 0.61 12.30
N SER A 78 -4.70 0.61 11.00
CA SER A 78 -4.65 -0.59 10.12
C SER A 78 -3.45 -0.58 9.18
N MET A 79 -3.07 0.60 8.67
CA MET A 79 -1.99 0.81 7.73
C MET A 79 -0.84 1.55 8.41
N ARG A 80 0.38 1.02 8.31
CA ARG A 80 1.57 1.73 8.84
C ARG A 80 1.82 3.04 8.09
N TYR A 81 1.56 3.02 6.77
CA TYR A 81 1.62 4.18 5.89
C TYR A 81 0.32 4.23 5.06
N PRO A 82 -0.72 4.91 5.53
CA PRO A 82 -1.99 5.01 4.81
C PRO A 82 -1.81 5.51 3.39
N LEU A 83 -2.51 4.88 2.44
CA LEU A 83 -2.46 5.24 1.01
C LEU A 83 -3.60 6.16 0.59
N VAL A 84 -4.64 6.24 1.38
CA VAL A 84 -5.81 7.09 1.16
C VAL A 84 -5.92 8.09 2.31
N ASN A 85 -6.23 9.33 1.99
CA ASN A 85 -6.59 10.37 2.94
C ASN A 85 -8.12 10.45 3.00
N GLY A 86 -8.68 10.04 4.14
CA GLY A 86 -10.12 10.05 4.40
C GLY A 86 -10.56 11.32 5.14
N HIS A 87 -11.75 11.81 4.81
CA HIS A 87 -12.42 12.90 5.51
C HIS A 87 -13.81 12.44 5.97
N GLY A 88 -14.06 12.51 7.26
CA GLY A 88 -15.25 11.98 7.93
C GLY A 88 -14.93 10.80 8.87
N ASN A 89 -15.93 10.00 9.20
CA ASN A 89 -15.75 8.83 10.05
C ASN A 89 -15.38 7.60 9.21
N PHE A 90 -14.13 7.16 9.32
CA PHE A 90 -13.57 5.96 8.70
C PHE A 90 -13.37 4.80 9.70
N GLY A 91 -14.17 4.76 10.76
CA GLY A 91 -14.05 3.75 11.81
C GLY A 91 -13.04 4.11 12.88
N SER A 92 -12.92 3.25 13.88
CA SER A 92 -12.00 3.43 15.02
C SER A 92 -11.31 2.13 15.42
N ILE A 93 -10.31 2.25 16.30
CA ILE A 93 -9.63 1.10 16.93
C ILE A 93 -10.57 0.30 17.86
N ASP A 94 -11.71 0.88 18.22
CA ASP A 94 -12.79 0.22 18.97
C ASP A 94 -13.69 -0.63 18.08
N ASN A 95 -13.34 -0.76 16.81
CA ASN A 95 -14.11 -1.47 15.78
C ASN A 95 -15.47 -0.80 15.49
N ASP A 96 -15.59 0.51 15.74
CA ASP A 96 -16.75 1.24 15.24
C ASP A 96 -16.76 1.20 13.71
N PRO A 97 -17.93 0.96 13.10
CA PRO A 97 -18.03 0.94 11.65
C PRO A 97 -17.81 2.35 11.07
N PRO A 98 -17.28 2.43 9.84
CA PRO A 98 -17.23 3.70 9.13
C PRO A 98 -18.64 4.22 8.85
N ALA A 99 -18.79 5.53 8.69
CA ALA A 99 -20.02 6.11 8.19
C ALA A 99 -20.32 5.61 6.75
N ALA A 100 -21.57 5.60 6.34
CA ALA A 100 -21.94 5.20 4.99
C ALA A 100 -21.20 6.03 3.93
N MET A 101 -20.82 5.41 2.81
CA MET A 101 -19.98 6.00 1.76
C MET A 101 -20.50 7.30 1.14
N ARG A 102 -21.79 7.59 1.30
CA ARG A 102 -22.41 8.87 0.88
C ARG A 102 -22.01 10.06 1.76
N TYR A 103 -21.55 9.81 2.99
CA TYR A 103 -21.15 10.86 3.93
C TYR A 103 -19.63 11.07 3.94
N THR A 104 -18.84 10.04 3.71
CA THR A 104 -17.38 10.13 3.73
C THR A 104 -16.81 10.62 2.41
N GLU A 105 -15.63 11.20 2.47
CA GLU A 105 -14.90 11.70 1.31
C GLU A 105 -13.45 11.22 1.36
N ALA A 106 -12.83 11.05 0.20
CA ALA A 106 -11.46 10.54 0.11
C ALA A 106 -10.67 11.20 -1.02
N LYS A 107 -9.35 11.17 -0.88
CA LYS A 107 -8.36 11.48 -1.91
C LYS A 107 -7.08 10.68 -1.65
N LEU A 108 -6.14 10.67 -2.59
CA LEU A 108 -4.86 10.00 -2.41
C LEU A 108 -4.02 10.66 -1.30
N GLN A 109 -3.28 9.86 -0.54
CA GLN A 109 -2.21 10.35 0.30
C GLN A 109 -0.97 10.69 -0.53
N LYS A 110 -0.12 11.58 -0.01
CA LYS A 110 1.11 11.99 -0.71
C LYS A 110 2.01 10.79 -1.05
N ILE A 111 2.13 9.84 -0.15
CA ILE A 111 2.94 8.61 -0.35
C ILE A 111 2.40 7.75 -1.51
N SER A 112 1.11 7.77 -1.80
CA SER A 112 0.50 6.97 -2.88
C SER A 112 0.93 7.44 -4.27
N LEU A 113 1.36 8.69 -4.42
CA LEU A 113 1.91 9.18 -5.67
C LEU A 113 3.18 8.42 -6.06
N GLU A 114 3.97 7.98 -5.08
CA GLU A 114 5.16 7.16 -5.32
C GLU A 114 4.82 5.73 -5.81
N MET A 115 3.61 5.26 -5.54
CA MET A 115 3.11 3.99 -6.09
C MET A 115 2.70 4.11 -7.57
N LEU A 116 2.24 5.30 -7.97
CA LEU A 116 1.61 5.60 -9.27
C LEU A 116 2.54 6.35 -10.25
N THR A 117 3.67 6.85 -9.77
CA THR A 117 4.61 7.64 -10.59
C THR A 117 5.04 6.89 -11.85
N ASP A 118 5.07 7.58 -12.98
CA ASP A 118 5.45 7.08 -14.30
C ASP A 118 4.52 6.00 -14.88
N LEU A 119 3.28 5.86 -14.37
CA LEU A 119 2.29 4.92 -14.88
C LEU A 119 1.88 5.22 -16.33
N ASP A 120 1.94 6.48 -16.73
CA ASP A 120 1.66 7.01 -18.07
C ASP A 120 2.81 6.80 -19.08
N LYS A 121 3.93 6.21 -18.65
CA LYS A 121 5.14 6.00 -19.45
C LYS A 121 5.37 4.54 -19.85
N GLU A 122 4.31 3.76 -19.97
CA GLU A 122 4.37 2.34 -20.36
C GLU A 122 5.30 1.48 -19.47
N THR A 123 5.46 1.87 -18.21
CA THR A 123 6.37 1.24 -17.26
C THR A 123 5.91 -0.14 -16.80
N VAL A 124 4.60 -0.41 -16.90
CA VAL A 124 3.95 -1.68 -16.55
C VAL A 124 2.99 -2.11 -17.65
N ASP A 125 2.61 -3.38 -17.64
CA ASP A 125 1.66 -3.91 -18.61
C ASP A 125 0.23 -3.58 -18.21
N PHE A 126 -0.57 -3.20 -19.20
CA PHE A 126 -2.00 -3.00 -19.07
C PHE A 126 -2.73 -4.21 -19.65
N VAL A 127 -3.69 -4.70 -18.91
CA VAL A 127 -4.55 -5.83 -19.28
C VAL A 127 -5.99 -5.35 -19.47
N PRO A 128 -6.80 -6.02 -20.29
CA PRO A 128 -8.22 -5.72 -20.38
C PRO A 128 -8.91 -5.85 -19.02
N ASN A 129 -9.91 -4.99 -18.78
CA ASN A 129 -10.81 -5.13 -17.64
C ASN A 129 -11.81 -6.29 -17.86
N TYR A 130 -12.74 -6.50 -16.93
CA TYR A 130 -13.66 -7.65 -16.95
C TYR A 130 -14.60 -7.72 -18.17
N ASP A 131 -14.84 -6.62 -18.88
CA ASP A 131 -15.72 -6.54 -20.07
C ASP A 131 -14.99 -6.14 -21.37
N ASP A 132 -13.66 -6.15 -21.35
CA ASP A 132 -12.75 -5.81 -22.46
C ASP A 132 -12.90 -4.40 -23.04
N ARG A 133 -13.62 -3.49 -22.35
CA ARG A 133 -13.85 -2.10 -22.82
C ARG A 133 -12.73 -1.16 -22.39
N LEU A 134 -12.14 -1.39 -21.26
CA LEU A 134 -11.08 -0.56 -20.66
C LEU A 134 -9.84 -1.42 -20.38
N LYS A 135 -8.76 -0.75 -20.03
CA LYS A 135 -7.52 -1.40 -19.61
C LYS A 135 -7.16 -0.95 -18.20
N GLU A 136 -6.66 -1.88 -17.41
CA GLU A 136 -6.14 -1.64 -16.07
C GLU A 136 -4.68 -2.10 -15.95
N PRO A 137 -3.86 -1.48 -15.08
CA PRO A 137 -2.49 -1.92 -14.88
C PRO A 137 -2.48 -3.28 -14.16
N SER A 138 -1.69 -4.21 -14.69
CA SER A 138 -1.49 -5.53 -14.06
C SER A 138 -0.80 -5.43 -12.71
N VAL A 139 0.04 -4.40 -12.54
CA VAL A 139 0.81 -4.05 -11.34
C VAL A 139 1.09 -2.56 -11.38
N LEU A 140 1.30 -1.90 -10.23
CA LEU A 140 1.73 -0.50 -10.20
C LEU A 140 3.26 -0.38 -10.32
N PRO A 141 3.79 0.76 -10.81
CA PRO A 141 5.23 1.01 -10.88
C PRO A 141 5.93 0.94 -9.51
N ALA A 142 5.25 1.32 -8.44
CA ALA A 142 5.63 1.16 -7.03
C ALA A 142 7.09 1.53 -6.71
N LYS A 143 7.39 2.80 -6.51
CA LYS A 143 8.72 3.23 -6.06
C LYS A 143 9.04 2.82 -4.62
N LEU A 144 8.04 2.38 -3.87
CA LEU A 144 8.17 1.94 -2.49
C LEU A 144 7.93 0.43 -2.39
N PRO A 145 8.68 -0.29 -1.54
CA PRO A 145 8.48 -1.71 -1.29
C PRO A 145 7.24 -1.95 -0.42
N ASN A 146 6.05 -1.65 -0.96
CA ASN A 146 4.79 -1.56 -0.24
C ASN A 146 4.39 -2.88 0.43
N LEU A 147 4.78 -4.04 -0.14
CA LEU A 147 4.48 -5.34 0.48
C LEU A 147 5.05 -5.44 1.90
N LEU A 148 6.24 -4.92 2.13
CA LEU A 148 6.87 -4.93 3.45
C LEU A 148 6.45 -3.75 4.31
N ILE A 149 6.41 -2.53 3.76
CA ILE A 149 6.13 -1.35 4.60
C ILE A 149 4.71 -1.32 5.15
N ASN A 150 3.73 -1.80 4.40
CA ASN A 150 2.33 -1.87 4.84
C ASN A 150 1.88 -3.30 5.19
N GLY A 151 2.66 -4.29 4.78
CA GLY A 151 2.27 -5.68 4.95
C GLY A 151 1.04 -6.07 4.11
N SER A 152 0.56 -7.28 4.32
CA SER A 152 -0.69 -7.76 3.75
C SER A 152 -1.26 -8.88 4.59
N TYR A 153 -2.58 -8.90 4.72
CA TYR A 153 -3.33 -9.98 5.36
C TYR A 153 -4.41 -10.48 4.39
N GLY A 154 -4.48 -11.78 4.17
CA GLY A 154 -5.49 -12.38 3.30
C GLY A 154 -5.69 -13.86 3.54
N ILE A 155 -6.92 -14.33 3.38
CA ILE A 155 -7.29 -15.73 3.46
C ILE A 155 -7.76 -16.17 2.08
N ALA A 156 -7.08 -17.17 1.53
CA ALA A 156 -7.43 -17.82 0.27
C ALA A 156 -7.87 -19.27 0.52
N VAL A 157 -8.20 -19.99 -0.54
CA VAL A 157 -8.55 -21.40 -0.44
C VAL A 157 -7.29 -22.23 -0.14
N GLY A 158 -7.24 -22.86 1.03
CA GLY A 158 -6.12 -23.71 1.44
C GLY A 158 -4.82 -23.00 1.83
N MET A 159 -4.78 -21.66 1.80
CA MET A 159 -3.61 -20.88 2.16
C MET A 159 -3.98 -19.49 2.70
N ALA A 160 -3.06 -18.88 3.45
CA ALA A 160 -3.23 -17.53 3.97
C ALA A 160 -1.95 -16.72 3.78
N CYS A 161 -2.10 -15.40 3.69
CA CYS A 161 -0.99 -14.45 3.75
C CYS A 161 -1.11 -13.66 5.05
N ASN A 162 0.00 -13.50 5.76
CA ASN A 162 0.08 -12.63 6.93
C ASN A 162 1.49 -12.02 7.00
N ILE A 163 1.69 -10.97 6.23
CA ILE A 163 2.92 -10.20 6.20
C ILE A 163 2.71 -8.96 7.05
N PRO A 164 3.41 -8.81 8.18
CA PRO A 164 3.28 -7.61 9.02
C PRO A 164 3.90 -6.39 8.34
N PRO A 165 3.47 -5.17 8.73
CA PRO A 165 4.11 -3.93 8.29
C PRO A 165 5.49 -3.75 8.90
N HIS A 166 6.36 -2.98 8.22
CA HIS A 166 7.73 -2.67 8.61
C HIS A 166 8.03 -1.19 8.48
N ASN A 167 9.10 -0.74 9.14
CA ASN A 167 9.56 0.63 9.06
C ASN A 167 10.12 0.96 7.66
N LEU A 168 9.64 2.06 7.06
CA LEU A 168 10.02 2.48 5.70
C LEU A 168 11.55 2.66 5.56
N THR A 169 12.18 3.36 6.51
CA THR A 169 13.61 3.63 6.46
C THR A 169 14.42 2.34 6.55
N GLU A 170 14.04 1.43 7.45
CA GLU A 170 14.69 0.13 7.59
C GLU A 170 14.58 -0.71 6.30
N VAL A 171 13.38 -0.78 5.71
CA VAL A 171 13.16 -1.55 4.47
C VAL A 171 13.91 -0.94 3.28
N VAL A 172 13.91 0.39 3.14
CA VAL A 172 14.67 1.06 2.09
C VAL A 172 16.16 0.82 2.23
N ASN A 173 16.71 0.95 3.45
CA ASN A 173 18.14 0.66 3.71
C ASN A 173 18.49 -0.80 3.41
N GLY A 174 17.63 -1.75 3.80
CA GLY A 174 17.79 -3.17 3.46
C GLY A 174 17.72 -3.42 1.94
N THR A 175 16.84 -2.73 1.24
CA THR A 175 16.73 -2.80 -0.24
C THR A 175 18.00 -2.28 -0.91
N ILE A 176 18.55 -1.16 -0.44
CA ILE A 176 19.81 -0.60 -0.94
C ILE A 176 20.97 -1.58 -0.67
N ALA A 177 21.05 -2.13 0.54
CA ALA A 177 22.09 -3.11 0.89
C ALA A 177 22.02 -4.35 -0.02
N GLN A 178 20.83 -4.82 -0.39
CA GLN A 178 20.68 -5.95 -1.31
C GLN A 178 20.96 -5.56 -2.77
N LEU A 179 20.67 -4.33 -3.17
CA LEU A 179 21.02 -3.83 -4.50
C LEU A 179 22.55 -3.77 -4.67
N ASP A 180 23.27 -3.32 -3.63
CA ASP A 180 24.75 -3.25 -3.62
C ASP A 180 25.39 -4.64 -3.50
N ASN A 181 24.73 -5.59 -2.80
CA ASN A 181 25.19 -6.97 -2.65
C ASN A 181 24.03 -7.95 -2.88
N PRO A 182 23.82 -8.43 -4.13
CA PRO A 182 22.73 -9.37 -4.45
C PRO A 182 22.75 -10.68 -3.69
N GLU A 183 23.93 -11.11 -3.19
CA GLU A 183 24.11 -12.34 -2.41
C GLU A 183 23.99 -12.14 -0.89
N ILE A 184 23.51 -10.97 -0.45
CA ILE A 184 23.32 -10.67 0.98
C ILE A 184 22.40 -11.70 1.64
N THR A 185 22.81 -12.18 2.82
CA THR A 185 22.04 -13.17 3.57
C THR A 185 20.87 -12.53 4.34
N ASN A 186 19.87 -13.34 4.71
CA ASN A 186 18.78 -12.85 5.54
C ASN A 186 19.26 -12.36 6.91
N GLU A 187 20.27 -12.97 7.48
CA GLU A 187 20.88 -12.57 8.74
C GLU A 187 21.54 -11.19 8.64
N GLU A 188 22.21 -10.89 7.55
CA GLU A 188 22.79 -9.57 7.28
C GLU A 188 21.69 -8.53 7.05
N LEU A 189 20.64 -8.87 6.29
CA LEU A 189 19.48 -7.99 6.10
C LEU A 189 18.77 -7.64 7.42
N MET A 190 18.76 -8.52 8.40
CA MET A 190 18.22 -8.26 9.73
C MET A 190 18.99 -7.19 10.52
N THR A 191 20.19 -6.79 10.09
CA THR A 191 20.90 -5.65 10.67
C THR A 191 20.25 -4.32 10.24
N PHE A 192 19.61 -4.28 9.08
CA PHE A 192 18.86 -3.13 8.54
C PHE A 192 17.37 -3.22 8.91
N ILE A 193 16.72 -4.37 8.66
CA ILE A 193 15.30 -4.61 8.90
C ILE A 193 15.16 -5.47 10.17
N LYS A 194 14.97 -4.79 11.29
CA LYS A 194 15.05 -5.44 12.63
C LYS A 194 13.83 -6.29 12.95
N GLY A 195 12.68 -5.99 12.36
CA GLY A 195 11.43 -6.69 12.60
C GLY A 195 10.20 -5.90 12.17
N PRO A 196 9.00 -6.42 12.41
CA PRO A 196 7.75 -5.70 12.20
C PRO A 196 7.69 -4.35 12.94
N ASP A 197 7.04 -3.38 12.32
CA ASP A 197 6.75 -2.06 12.88
C ASP A 197 5.26 -1.79 12.78
N PHE A 198 4.53 -2.07 13.85
CA PHE A 198 3.07 -1.99 13.86
C PHE A 198 2.57 -0.55 14.05
N PRO A 199 1.50 -0.12 13.36
CA PRO A 199 0.94 1.23 13.50
C PRO A 199 0.40 1.49 14.91
N THR A 200 0.00 0.45 15.65
CA THR A 200 -0.51 0.54 17.01
C THR A 200 0.58 0.40 18.08
N GLY A 201 1.85 0.31 17.69
CA GLY A 201 2.97 0.16 18.59
C GLY A 201 3.07 -1.23 19.23
N GLY A 202 3.42 -1.26 20.51
CA GLY A 202 3.64 -2.48 21.28
C GLY A 202 5.11 -2.95 21.27
N LEU A 203 5.37 -3.99 22.04
CA LEU A 203 6.71 -4.57 22.23
C LEU A 203 6.75 -5.98 21.67
N ILE A 204 7.70 -6.29 20.82
CA ILE A 204 7.95 -7.66 20.34
C ILE A 204 8.90 -8.34 21.31
N LEU A 205 8.49 -9.50 21.83
CA LEU A 205 9.25 -10.29 22.77
C LEU A 205 10.06 -11.38 22.03
N GLY A 206 11.38 -11.25 22.10
CA GLY A 206 12.31 -12.19 21.45
C GLY A 206 12.51 -11.92 19.96
N LYS A 207 13.59 -12.47 19.41
CA LYS A 207 14.00 -12.28 18.00
C LYS A 207 13.84 -13.56 17.16
N GLU A 208 13.66 -14.72 17.79
CA GLU A 208 13.65 -16.02 17.12
C GLU A 208 12.51 -16.14 16.09
N GLY A 209 11.31 -15.66 16.46
CA GLY A 209 10.16 -15.68 15.55
C GLY A 209 10.36 -14.79 14.31
N ILE A 210 11.04 -13.65 14.47
CA ILE A 210 11.41 -12.76 13.34
C ILE A 210 12.43 -13.47 12.45
N LYS A 211 13.49 -14.03 13.04
CA LYS A 211 14.51 -14.76 12.30
C LYS A 211 13.91 -15.91 11.50
N ASN A 212 13.04 -16.72 12.11
CA ASN A 212 12.37 -17.82 11.43
C ASN A 212 11.50 -17.32 10.26
N ALA A 213 10.74 -16.22 10.45
CA ALA A 213 9.94 -15.65 9.38
C ALA A 213 10.79 -15.18 8.20
N TYR A 214 11.90 -14.50 8.46
CA TYR A 214 12.76 -13.93 7.41
C TYR A 214 13.60 -15.00 6.68
N THR A 215 13.97 -16.08 7.35
CA THR A 215 14.80 -17.15 6.76
C THR A 215 13.97 -18.27 6.12
N THR A 216 12.71 -18.46 6.53
CA THR A 216 11.86 -19.57 6.06
C THR A 216 10.54 -19.13 5.45
N GLY A 217 10.18 -17.85 5.56
CA GLY A 217 8.87 -17.30 5.20
C GLY A 217 7.79 -17.60 6.24
N ARG A 218 8.09 -18.25 7.38
CA ARG A 218 7.14 -18.62 8.42
C ARG A 218 7.70 -18.32 9.81
N GLY A 219 6.93 -17.66 10.66
CA GLY A 219 7.33 -17.36 12.02
C GLY A 219 6.15 -16.99 12.91
N LYS A 220 6.44 -16.81 14.20
CA LYS A 220 5.48 -16.33 15.19
C LYS A 220 6.20 -15.34 16.10
N VAL A 221 5.62 -14.16 16.26
CA VAL A 221 6.13 -13.14 17.17
C VAL A 221 5.13 -12.88 18.29
N CYS A 222 5.63 -12.79 19.51
CA CYS A 222 4.81 -12.40 20.66
C CYS A 222 4.82 -10.87 20.75
N VAL A 223 3.66 -10.25 20.63
CA VAL A 223 3.49 -8.80 20.76
C VAL A 223 2.78 -8.50 22.07
N ARG A 224 3.34 -7.58 22.83
CA ARG A 224 2.84 -7.16 24.14
C ARG A 224 2.50 -5.67 24.10
N ALA A 225 1.40 -5.31 24.74
CA ALA A 225 1.01 -3.93 25.01
C ALA A 225 2.12 -3.18 25.76
N ARG A 226 2.26 -1.89 25.48
CA ARG A 226 3.06 -1.01 26.33
C ARG A 226 2.23 -0.60 27.53
N ALA A 227 2.65 -1.01 28.70
CA ALA A 227 2.00 -0.71 29.96
C ALA A 227 3.03 -0.25 30.99
N GLU A 228 2.69 0.80 31.72
CA GLU A 228 3.50 1.38 32.78
C GLU A 228 2.74 1.33 34.11
N ILE A 229 3.45 1.18 35.22
CA ILE A 229 2.89 1.17 36.56
C ILE A 229 3.19 2.52 37.16
N GLU A 230 2.15 3.28 37.50
CA GLU A 230 2.22 4.57 38.15
C GLU A 230 1.70 4.46 39.58
N GLU A 231 2.29 5.26 40.51
CA GLU A 231 1.82 5.40 41.90
C GLU A 231 1.27 6.79 42.11
N ASP A 232 0.06 6.92 42.63
CA ASP A 232 -0.55 8.21 42.95
C ASP A 232 0.00 8.78 44.28
N SER A 233 -0.31 10.05 44.55
CA SER A 233 0.08 10.74 45.77
C SER A 233 -0.46 10.11 47.06
N LYS A 234 -1.40 9.13 46.94
CA LYS A 234 -2.02 8.41 48.07
C LYS A 234 -1.49 6.99 48.21
N GLY A 235 -0.43 6.63 47.45
CA GLY A 235 0.18 5.29 47.47
C GLY A 235 -0.64 4.20 46.80
N ARG A 236 -1.52 4.56 45.85
CA ARG A 236 -2.26 3.58 45.03
C ARG A 236 -1.61 3.41 43.67
N PHE A 237 -1.57 2.19 43.21
CA PHE A 237 -1.00 1.85 41.92
C PHE A 237 -2.05 1.85 40.82
N HIS A 238 -1.64 2.30 39.64
CA HIS A 238 -2.39 2.29 38.40
C HIS A 238 -1.56 1.64 37.34
N ILE A 239 -2.17 0.82 36.48
CA ILE A 239 -1.54 0.31 35.26
C ILE A 239 -2.09 1.14 34.11
N ILE A 240 -1.21 1.85 33.41
CA ILE A 240 -1.53 2.71 32.27
C ILE A 240 -1.09 1.99 31.00
N VAL A 241 -2.03 1.68 30.11
CA VAL A 241 -1.75 1.06 28.82
C VAL A 241 -1.84 2.14 27.75
N THR A 242 -0.75 2.35 27.01
CA THR A 242 -0.64 3.39 25.98
C THR A 242 -0.54 2.82 24.56
N GLU A 243 -0.20 1.54 24.41
CA GLU A 243 -0.16 0.85 23.12
C GLU A 243 -0.71 -0.56 23.30
N ILE A 244 -1.46 -1.06 22.31
CA ILE A 244 -2.03 -2.42 22.30
C ILE A 244 -1.52 -3.20 21.08
N PRO A 245 -1.48 -4.53 21.13
CA PRO A 245 -1.03 -5.34 20.00
C PRO A 245 -1.85 -5.06 18.74
N TYR A 246 -1.19 -5.17 17.60
CA TYR A 246 -1.80 -4.92 16.29
C TYR A 246 -3.04 -5.80 16.04
N GLN A 247 -4.08 -5.22 15.45
CA GLN A 247 -5.37 -5.85 15.16
C GLN A 247 -6.18 -6.27 16.39
N VAL A 248 -5.84 -5.79 17.57
CA VAL A 248 -6.67 -5.98 18.77
C VAL A 248 -7.74 -4.88 18.82
N ASN A 249 -8.98 -5.28 19.02
CA ASN A 249 -10.10 -4.39 19.27
C ASN A 249 -10.02 -3.87 20.72
N LYS A 250 -9.86 -2.56 20.89
CA LYS A 250 -9.67 -1.93 22.20
C LYS A 250 -10.90 -2.08 23.10
N ALA A 251 -12.10 -1.84 22.58
CA ALA A 251 -13.34 -1.96 23.36
C ALA A 251 -13.56 -3.39 23.85
N ALA A 252 -13.38 -4.38 22.96
CA ALA A 252 -13.49 -5.81 23.34
C ALA A 252 -12.41 -6.22 24.35
N LEU A 253 -11.21 -5.65 24.28
CA LEU A 253 -10.14 -5.88 25.25
C LEU A 253 -10.57 -5.35 26.65
N VAL A 254 -11.07 -4.13 26.73
CA VAL A 254 -11.53 -3.50 27.97
C VAL A 254 -12.70 -4.31 28.58
N GLU A 255 -13.68 -4.70 27.75
CA GLU A 255 -14.81 -5.55 28.19
C GLU A 255 -14.31 -6.91 28.72
N ASN A 256 -13.35 -7.54 28.05
CA ASN A 256 -12.79 -8.82 28.50
C ASN A 256 -12.06 -8.67 29.85
N ILE A 257 -11.30 -7.60 30.05
CA ILE A 257 -10.66 -7.34 31.36
C ILE A 257 -11.73 -7.22 32.45
N ALA A 258 -12.77 -6.41 32.22
CA ALA A 258 -13.86 -6.24 33.18
C ALA A 258 -14.55 -7.58 33.53
N LYS A 259 -14.79 -8.43 32.52
CA LYS A 259 -15.36 -9.76 32.70
C LYS A 259 -14.47 -10.69 33.53
N LEU A 260 -13.16 -10.67 33.32
CA LEU A 260 -12.21 -11.47 34.11
C LEU A 260 -12.14 -11.02 35.57
N VAL A 261 -12.34 -9.73 35.85
CA VAL A 261 -12.45 -9.18 37.20
C VAL A 261 -13.75 -9.68 37.87
N GLN A 262 -14.88 -9.62 37.17
CA GLN A 262 -16.18 -10.12 37.67
C GLN A 262 -16.14 -11.61 37.98
N LEU A 263 -15.47 -12.38 37.14
CA LEU A 263 -15.29 -13.85 37.33
C LEU A 263 -14.22 -14.18 38.39
N LYS A 264 -13.59 -13.19 39.00
CA LYS A 264 -12.48 -13.34 39.96
C LYS A 264 -11.28 -14.13 39.42
N THR A 265 -11.12 -14.15 38.10
CA THR A 265 -9.92 -14.76 37.45
C THR A 265 -8.72 -13.85 37.64
N ILE A 266 -8.94 -12.53 37.63
CA ILE A 266 -7.93 -11.52 37.96
C ILE A 266 -8.47 -10.74 39.16
N GLU A 267 -7.77 -10.83 40.28
CA GLU A 267 -8.06 -10.07 41.50
C GLU A 267 -7.13 -8.85 41.61
N GLY A 268 -7.48 -7.90 42.46
CA GLY A 268 -6.64 -6.73 42.74
C GLY A 268 -6.96 -5.52 41.88
N ILE A 269 -7.86 -5.58 40.93
CA ILE A 269 -8.37 -4.43 40.16
C ILE A 269 -9.55 -3.83 40.88
N SER A 270 -9.57 -2.50 41.04
CA SER A 270 -10.66 -1.74 41.68
C SER A 270 -11.53 -1.00 40.66
N ASP A 271 -10.94 -0.47 39.59
CA ASP A 271 -11.65 0.24 38.51
C ASP A 271 -10.93 0.10 37.17
N LEU A 272 -11.66 0.30 36.09
CA LEU A 272 -11.16 0.21 34.73
C LEU A 272 -11.80 1.31 33.89
N ARG A 273 -10.98 2.17 33.28
CA ARG A 273 -11.45 3.29 32.45
C ARG A 273 -10.70 3.35 31.13
N ASP A 274 -11.41 3.72 30.10
CA ASP A 274 -10.83 4.13 28.82
C ASP A 274 -10.79 5.67 28.80
N GLU A 275 -9.59 6.22 28.87
CA GLU A 275 -9.30 7.65 28.82
C GLU A 275 -8.67 8.06 27.49
N SER A 276 -8.78 7.22 26.45
CA SER A 276 -8.25 7.50 25.12
C SER A 276 -8.91 8.73 24.52
N ASP A 277 -8.12 9.59 23.91
CA ASP A 277 -8.55 10.82 23.26
C ASP A 277 -7.76 11.10 21.98
N ARG A 278 -7.73 12.36 21.51
CA ARG A 278 -6.99 12.78 20.31
C ARG A 278 -5.47 12.73 20.48
N GLU A 279 -4.98 12.72 21.70
CA GLU A 279 -3.54 12.64 22.02
C GLU A 279 -3.03 11.20 21.97
N GLY A 280 -3.91 10.21 22.11
CA GLY A 280 -3.56 8.82 21.99
C GLY A 280 -4.41 7.84 22.79
N LEU A 281 -4.01 6.58 22.74
CA LEU A 281 -4.62 5.50 23.50
C LEU A 281 -4.19 5.56 24.96
N ARG A 282 -5.15 5.51 25.88
CA ARG A 282 -4.90 5.48 27.32
C ARG A 282 -5.97 4.64 28.03
N ILE A 283 -5.62 3.43 28.42
CA ILE A 283 -6.47 2.58 29.28
C ILE A 283 -5.89 2.62 30.67
N VAL A 284 -6.71 3.01 31.66
CA VAL A 284 -6.32 3.12 33.07
C VAL A 284 -6.95 1.99 33.86
N ILE A 285 -6.12 1.22 34.54
CA ILE A 285 -6.54 0.10 35.41
C ILE A 285 -6.12 0.43 36.84
N ASP A 286 -7.06 0.82 37.66
CA ASP A 286 -6.83 1.16 39.06
C ASP A 286 -6.73 -0.11 39.91
N LEU A 287 -5.74 -0.16 40.79
CA LEU A 287 -5.51 -1.32 41.64
C LEU A 287 -6.02 -1.07 43.08
N LYS A 288 -6.36 -2.16 43.78
CA LYS A 288 -6.64 -2.18 45.19
C LYS A 288 -5.33 -1.94 45.97
N ARG A 289 -5.42 -1.38 47.18
CA ARG A 289 -4.26 -1.02 48.01
C ARG A 289 -3.33 -2.18 48.34
N ASP A 290 -3.87 -3.37 48.47
CA ASP A 290 -3.17 -4.62 48.80
C ASP A 290 -2.71 -5.40 47.59
N ALA A 291 -3.00 -4.93 46.40
CA ALA A 291 -2.65 -5.62 45.15
C ALA A 291 -1.19 -5.36 44.75
N ASN A 292 -0.48 -6.42 44.36
CA ASN A 292 0.84 -6.26 43.77
C ASN A 292 0.68 -5.94 42.27
N PRO A 293 1.13 -4.74 41.80
CA PRO A 293 0.90 -4.32 40.44
C PRO A 293 1.56 -5.19 39.38
N ASN A 294 2.75 -5.75 39.68
CA ASN A 294 3.44 -6.65 38.76
C ASN A 294 2.72 -7.98 38.59
N VAL A 295 2.13 -8.50 39.67
CA VAL A 295 1.34 -9.75 39.60
C VAL A 295 0.09 -9.53 38.75
N VAL A 296 -0.64 -8.44 39.00
CA VAL A 296 -1.84 -8.10 38.22
C VAL A 296 -1.47 -7.90 36.74
N LEU A 297 -0.42 -7.15 36.44
CA LEU A 297 0.02 -6.93 35.06
C LEU A 297 0.38 -8.24 34.36
N ASN A 298 1.08 -9.15 35.04
CA ASN A 298 1.41 -10.48 34.48
C ASN A 298 0.18 -11.35 34.23
N LEU A 299 -0.85 -11.27 35.11
CA LEU A 299 -2.13 -11.96 34.89
C LEU A 299 -2.89 -11.37 33.70
N LEU A 300 -2.87 -10.05 33.53
CA LEU A 300 -3.43 -9.37 32.38
C LEU A 300 -2.78 -9.83 31.07
N TYR A 301 -1.44 -9.90 31.00
CA TYR A 301 -0.72 -10.42 29.82
C TYR A 301 -1.04 -11.90 29.55
N LYS A 302 -1.25 -12.69 30.59
CA LYS A 302 -1.54 -14.12 30.44
C LYS A 302 -2.95 -14.41 29.98
N HIS A 303 -3.95 -13.64 30.42
CA HIS A 303 -5.38 -13.94 30.24
C HIS A 303 -6.09 -13.01 29.25
N THR A 304 -5.43 -11.99 28.73
CA THR A 304 -6.05 -11.04 27.81
C THR A 304 -5.21 -10.82 26.54
N GLN A 305 -5.77 -10.07 25.58
CA GLN A 305 -5.07 -9.67 24.37
C GLN A 305 -4.07 -8.53 24.57
N LEU A 306 -3.76 -8.11 25.81
CA LEU A 306 -2.62 -7.25 26.10
C LEU A 306 -1.29 -7.93 25.74
N GLN A 307 -1.27 -9.24 25.60
CA GLN A 307 -0.22 -9.99 24.94
C GLN A 307 -0.84 -10.96 23.94
N ASN A 308 -0.38 -10.90 22.70
CA ASN A 308 -0.90 -11.74 21.63
C ASN A 308 0.23 -12.30 20.77
N THR A 309 0.02 -13.50 20.19
CA THR A 309 0.95 -14.09 19.26
C THR A 309 0.49 -13.81 17.83
N GLN A 310 1.31 -13.08 17.09
CA GLN A 310 1.11 -12.82 15.67
C GLN A 310 1.86 -13.86 14.85
N SER A 311 1.14 -14.63 14.03
CA SER A 311 1.79 -15.53 13.07
C SER A 311 2.23 -14.72 11.86
N MET A 312 3.39 -15.05 11.32
CA MET A 312 3.92 -14.46 10.08
C MET A 312 3.94 -15.54 9.01
N LEU A 313 3.34 -15.26 7.87
CA LEU A 313 3.36 -16.11 6.69
C LEU A 313 3.58 -15.23 5.46
N MET A 314 4.81 -15.26 4.95
CA MET A 314 5.30 -14.38 3.89
C MET A 314 4.90 -14.92 2.52
N LEU A 315 3.58 -15.03 2.28
CA LEU A 315 2.99 -15.58 1.05
C LEU A 315 2.57 -14.43 0.12
N ALA A 316 3.06 -14.43 -1.11
CA ALA A 316 2.68 -13.46 -2.14
C ALA A 316 2.63 -14.12 -3.53
N ILE A 317 2.07 -13.41 -4.50
CA ILE A 317 2.05 -13.84 -5.91
C ILE A 317 3.36 -13.41 -6.57
N VAL A 318 4.04 -14.38 -7.17
CA VAL A 318 5.24 -14.19 -8.01
C VAL A 318 4.97 -14.84 -9.36
N ASP A 319 5.03 -14.08 -10.44
CA ASP A 319 4.76 -14.55 -11.81
C ASP A 319 3.45 -15.36 -11.92
N GLY A 320 2.39 -14.85 -11.27
CA GLY A 320 1.05 -15.48 -11.27
C GLY A 320 0.91 -16.72 -10.38
N GLN A 321 1.92 -17.08 -9.58
CA GLN A 321 1.91 -18.23 -8.69
C GLN A 321 2.07 -17.82 -7.21
N PRO A 322 1.30 -18.41 -6.27
CA PRO A 322 1.51 -18.17 -4.85
C PRO A 322 2.79 -18.83 -4.36
N ARG A 323 3.67 -18.07 -3.72
CA ARG A 323 4.95 -18.54 -3.18
C ARG A 323 5.16 -18.01 -1.77
N ILE A 324 5.67 -18.88 -0.88
CA ILE A 324 6.19 -18.46 0.42
C ILE A 324 7.62 -18.00 0.21
N LEU A 325 7.90 -16.77 0.60
CA LEU A 325 9.15 -16.08 0.30
C LEU A 325 9.93 -15.78 1.57
N LYS A 326 11.24 -15.83 1.47
CA LYS A 326 12.16 -15.28 2.46
C LYS A 326 12.29 -13.77 2.28
N LEU A 327 12.87 -13.08 3.26
CA LEU A 327 13.03 -11.62 3.20
C LEU A 327 13.85 -11.18 1.98
N ASN A 328 15.00 -11.80 1.74
CA ASN A 328 15.84 -11.50 0.57
C ASN A 328 15.13 -11.79 -0.77
N GLU A 329 14.31 -12.83 -0.83
CA GLU A 329 13.53 -13.14 -2.04
C GLU A 329 12.48 -12.07 -2.34
N ILE A 330 11.79 -11.56 -1.32
CA ILE A 330 10.82 -10.45 -1.48
C ILE A 330 11.52 -9.20 -2.01
N LEU A 331 12.65 -8.83 -1.43
CA LEU A 331 13.41 -7.66 -1.87
C LEU A 331 13.99 -7.86 -3.27
N ALA A 332 14.46 -9.06 -3.61
CA ALA A 332 14.99 -9.37 -4.95
C ALA A 332 13.90 -9.21 -6.03
N GLU A 333 12.69 -9.73 -5.81
CA GLU A 333 11.57 -9.57 -6.75
C GLU A 333 11.13 -8.10 -6.88
N TYR A 334 11.16 -7.35 -5.79
CA TYR A 334 10.89 -5.92 -5.82
C TYR A 334 11.98 -5.15 -6.61
N ILE A 335 13.26 -5.43 -6.39
CA ILE A 335 14.38 -4.80 -7.12
C ILE A 335 14.26 -5.09 -8.61
N LYS A 336 14.03 -6.35 -8.99
CA LYS A 336 13.82 -6.78 -10.38
C LYS A 336 12.67 -6.01 -11.05
N HIS A 337 11.56 -5.82 -10.33
CA HIS A 337 10.46 -5.00 -10.80
C HIS A 337 10.87 -3.54 -11.00
N ARG A 338 11.60 -2.95 -10.05
CA ARG A 338 12.07 -1.56 -10.14
C ARG A 338 13.05 -1.35 -11.30
N GLU A 339 13.96 -2.28 -11.53
CA GLU A 339 14.85 -2.25 -12.71
C GLU A 339 14.05 -2.23 -14.01
N SER A 340 13.06 -3.12 -14.15
CA SER A 340 12.18 -3.15 -15.31
C SER A 340 11.45 -1.83 -15.53
N VAL A 341 10.88 -1.25 -14.45
CA VAL A 341 10.18 0.05 -14.51
C VAL A 341 11.12 1.17 -14.95
N VAL A 342 12.35 1.24 -14.43
CA VAL A 342 13.34 2.26 -14.80
C VAL A 342 13.77 2.13 -16.26
N ILE A 343 14.03 0.89 -16.73
CA ILE A 343 14.39 0.63 -18.12
C ILE A 343 13.25 1.04 -19.05
N ARG A 344 12.02 0.63 -18.77
CA ARG A 344 10.84 0.96 -19.60
C ARG A 344 10.58 2.46 -19.64
N ARG A 345 10.64 3.14 -18.49
CA ARG A 345 10.53 4.61 -18.41
C ARG A 345 11.58 5.30 -19.28
N THR A 346 12.84 4.87 -19.17
CA THR A 346 13.93 5.48 -19.91
C THR A 346 13.78 5.27 -21.42
N LYS A 347 13.31 4.07 -21.84
CA LYS A 347 13.02 3.80 -23.26
C LYS A 347 11.88 4.68 -23.78
N PHE A 348 10.83 4.87 -22.99
CA PHE A 348 9.71 5.76 -23.34
C PHE A 348 10.18 7.22 -23.49
N ASP A 349 10.93 7.73 -22.51
CA ASP A 349 11.46 9.09 -22.54
C ASP A 349 12.44 9.30 -23.72
N LEU A 350 13.27 8.27 -24.04
CA LEU A 350 14.18 8.29 -25.18
C LEU A 350 13.40 8.36 -26.49
N ALA A 351 12.44 7.48 -26.73
CA ALA A 351 11.63 7.47 -27.94
C ALA A 351 10.89 8.80 -28.16
N LYS A 352 10.37 9.40 -27.08
CA LYS A 352 9.76 10.72 -27.13
C LYS A 352 10.74 11.83 -27.48
N ALA A 353 11.97 11.78 -26.94
CA ALA A 353 13.04 12.73 -27.25
C ALA A 353 13.51 12.58 -28.70
N GLU A 354 13.70 11.34 -29.20
CA GLU A 354 14.07 11.06 -30.60
C GLU A 354 13.00 11.56 -31.58
N ALA A 355 11.73 11.32 -31.29
CA ALA A 355 10.61 11.85 -32.09
C ALA A 355 10.64 13.39 -32.14
N ARG A 356 10.93 14.04 -31.01
CA ARG A 356 11.06 15.49 -30.96
C ARG A 356 12.28 16.00 -31.71
N LEU A 357 13.42 15.31 -31.59
CA LEU A 357 14.66 15.64 -32.33
C LEU A 357 14.42 15.57 -33.81
N HIS A 358 13.79 14.52 -34.31
CA HIS A 358 13.46 14.35 -35.72
C HIS A 358 12.66 15.54 -36.29
N ILE A 359 11.63 16.02 -35.53
CA ILE A 359 10.86 17.21 -35.92
C ILE A 359 11.76 18.46 -35.97
N LEU A 360 12.62 18.64 -34.97
CA LEU A 360 13.52 19.80 -34.90
C LEU A 360 14.59 19.81 -36.04
N GLU A 361 15.12 18.65 -36.39
CA GLU A 361 16.01 18.48 -37.53
C GLU A 361 15.34 18.84 -38.85
N GLY A 362 14.11 18.38 -39.06
CA GLY A 362 13.28 18.76 -40.19
C GLY A 362 13.02 20.27 -40.26
N LEU A 363 12.68 20.89 -39.11
CA LEU A 363 12.50 22.35 -39.04
C LEU A 363 13.79 23.11 -39.36
N ARG A 364 14.97 22.62 -38.93
CA ARG A 364 16.28 23.23 -39.29
C ARG A 364 16.49 23.19 -40.79
N ILE A 365 16.27 22.03 -41.44
CA ILE A 365 16.37 21.91 -42.92
C ILE A 365 15.39 22.87 -43.61
N ALA A 366 14.18 23.00 -43.10
CA ALA A 366 13.19 23.91 -43.63
C ALA A 366 13.61 25.40 -43.53
N LEU A 367 14.28 25.79 -42.45
CA LEU A 367 14.84 27.14 -42.27
C LEU A 367 15.99 27.41 -43.22
N ASP A 368 16.89 26.43 -43.43
CA ASP A 368 18.01 26.56 -44.35
C ASP A 368 17.58 26.70 -45.83
N HIS A 369 16.38 26.17 -46.18
CA HIS A 369 15.82 26.20 -47.54
C HIS A 369 14.46 26.92 -47.65
N ILE A 370 14.22 27.93 -46.81
CA ILE A 370 12.91 28.56 -46.60
C ILE A 370 12.32 29.14 -47.90
N ASP A 371 13.13 29.78 -48.75
CA ASP A 371 12.67 30.39 -50.00
C ASP A 371 12.24 29.33 -51.04
N GLU A 372 12.92 28.20 -51.07
CA GLU A 372 12.60 27.06 -51.95
C GLU A 372 11.33 26.35 -51.52
N ILE A 373 11.15 26.14 -50.22
CA ILE A 373 9.95 25.60 -49.63
C ILE A 373 8.73 26.49 -49.88
N ILE A 374 8.88 27.82 -49.70
CA ILE A 374 7.81 28.77 -50.00
C ILE A 374 7.42 28.72 -51.50
N LYS A 375 8.38 28.59 -52.40
CA LYS A 375 8.07 28.43 -53.84
C LYS A 375 7.28 27.14 -54.11
N ILE A 376 7.70 26.00 -53.54
CA ILE A 376 7.02 24.74 -53.69
C ILE A 376 5.59 24.82 -53.15
N ILE A 377 5.38 25.34 -51.94
CA ILE A 377 4.05 25.49 -51.34
C ILE A 377 3.15 26.40 -52.19
N ARG A 378 3.65 27.55 -52.68
CA ARG A 378 2.91 28.46 -53.50
C ARG A 378 2.56 27.94 -54.89
N SER A 379 3.38 27.04 -55.44
CA SER A 379 3.19 26.44 -56.77
C SER A 379 2.34 25.13 -56.74
N ALA A 380 2.10 24.62 -55.58
CA ALA A 380 1.34 23.36 -55.39
C ALA A 380 -0.16 23.67 -55.23
N TYR A 381 -1.04 22.89 -55.84
CA TYR A 381 -2.48 23.04 -55.76
C TYR A 381 -3.06 22.17 -54.62
N ASP A 382 -2.74 20.88 -54.59
CA ASP A 382 -3.13 19.91 -53.56
C ASP A 382 -2.01 18.92 -53.22
N ASP A 383 -0.86 19.03 -53.87
CA ASP A 383 0.27 18.09 -53.83
C ASP A 383 1.52 18.68 -53.13
N ALA A 384 1.34 19.71 -52.32
CA ALA A 384 2.46 20.43 -51.63
C ALA A 384 3.24 19.46 -50.72
N GLN A 385 2.57 18.59 -50.00
CA GLN A 385 3.20 17.63 -49.11
C GLN A 385 4.08 16.67 -49.89
N GLN A 386 3.57 16.09 -51.00
CA GLN A 386 4.30 15.14 -51.80
C GLN A 386 5.52 15.75 -52.47
N LYS A 387 5.41 16.98 -52.99
CA LYS A 387 6.56 17.72 -53.58
C LYS A 387 7.63 18.09 -52.57
N LEU A 388 7.22 18.45 -51.32
CA LEU A 388 8.17 18.69 -50.25
C LEU A 388 8.89 17.40 -49.82
N MET A 389 8.17 16.26 -49.79
CA MET A 389 8.77 14.97 -49.50
C MET A 389 9.78 14.53 -50.57
N GLU A 390 9.46 14.74 -51.85
CA GLU A 390 10.34 14.40 -52.98
C GLU A 390 11.61 15.26 -52.99
N SER A 391 11.51 16.58 -52.63
CA SER A 391 12.63 17.51 -52.62
C SER A 391 13.46 17.46 -51.34
N PHE A 392 12.81 17.16 -50.21
CA PHE A 392 13.39 17.18 -48.86
C PHE A 392 12.90 15.94 -48.09
N LEU A 393 13.54 14.81 -48.27
CA LEU A 393 13.17 13.49 -47.68
C LEU A 393 12.88 13.49 -46.17
N SER A 394 13.37 14.51 -45.42
CA SER A 394 13.18 14.61 -43.96
C SER A 394 12.03 15.50 -43.53
N LEU A 395 11.27 16.11 -44.46
CA LEU A 395 10.19 17.06 -44.15
C LEU A 395 8.78 16.43 -44.07
N ILE A 396 8.70 15.09 -44.05
CA ILE A 396 7.44 14.31 -44.00
C ILE A 396 6.48 14.84 -42.90
N HIS A 397 7.01 15.24 -41.73
CA HIS A 397 6.19 15.62 -40.59
C HIS A 397 5.87 17.11 -40.46
N ILE A 398 6.48 17.98 -41.27
CA ILE A 398 6.22 19.43 -41.22
C ILE A 398 4.94 19.80 -41.96
N SER A 399 4.50 18.96 -42.89
CA SER A 399 3.33 19.17 -43.71
C SER A 399 2.01 18.66 -43.13
N GLU A 400 2.04 17.92 -42.03
CA GLU A 400 0.81 17.58 -41.31
C GLU A 400 0.30 18.83 -40.57
N PRO A 401 -0.95 19.29 -40.82
CA PRO A 401 -1.53 20.35 -40.02
C PRO A 401 -1.55 19.86 -38.58
N THR A 402 -0.91 20.63 -37.70
CA THR A 402 -1.00 20.42 -36.25
C THR A 402 -2.47 20.32 -35.89
N ARG A 403 -2.98 19.09 -35.71
CA ARG A 403 -4.26 18.92 -35.01
C ARG A 403 -4.08 19.56 -33.65
N PRO A 404 -4.89 20.56 -33.30
CA PRO A 404 -4.86 21.10 -31.96
C PRO A 404 -5.10 19.92 -31.02
N LEU A 405 -4.14 19.65 -30.15
CA LEU A 405 -4.36 18.78 -29.00
C LEU A 405 -5.46 19.48 -28.17
N TYR A 406 -6.70 19.09 -28.39
CA TYR A 406 -7.75 19.40 -27.47
C TYR A 406 -7.41 18.66 -26.17
N ILE A 407 -6.86 19.43 -25.24
CA ILE A 407 -6.80 19.08 -23.83
C ILE A 407 -8.25 19.11 -23.36
N SER A 408 -8.86 17.94 -23.24
CA SER A 408 -10.12 17.76 -22.51
C SER A 408 -9.83 17.14 -21.15
#